data_c718cf889733945bf398b55a1d1cc223
#
_entry.id   c718cf889733945bf398b55a1d1cc223
#
_cell.length_a   1.000
_cell.length_b   1.000
_cell.length_c   1.000
_cell.angle_alpha   90.00
_cell.angle_beta   90.00
_cell.angle_gamma   90.00
#
_symmetry.space_group_name_H-M   'P 1'
#
loop_
_entity.id
_entity.type
_entity.pdbx_description
1 polymer ?
#
loop_
_entity_poly.entity_id
_entity_poly.type
_entity_poly.pdbx_seq_one_letter_code
_entity_poly.pdbx_strand_id
1 'polypeptide(L)'
;AEKFIDYVAQLGALNWMPNLSLTTHAGWAALLKTKPNDYSLPGGMVIDNNGNVRILGIPVIPHSLVTASKMYVMDTTKFAIAQQSGLNVRSTEFDQDDFIKNLITFRCEARCELLQFQPTAALYGAI
;
A
#
# COMPACT_ATOMS: atom_id res chain seq x y z
N ALA A 1 -3.77 -9.75 -14.19
CA ALA A 1 -5.05 -9.02 -14.26
C ALA A 1 -6.25 -9.91 -13.90
N GLU A 2 -6.33 -11.14 -14.42
CA GLU A 2 -7.45 -12.06 -14.12
C GLU A 2 -7.64 -12.29 -12.63
N LYS A 3 -6.57 -12.65 -11.92
CA LYS A 3 -6.62 -12.85 -10.45
C LYS A 3 -7.05 -11.61 -9.67
N PHE A 4 -6.78 -10.41 -10.19
CA PHE A 4 -7.26 -9.18 -9.57
C PHE A 4 -8.79 -9.13 -9.60
N ILE A 5 -9.39 -9.49 -10.71
CA ILE A 5 -10.85 -9.54 -10.88
C ILE A 5 -11.45 -10.56 -9.89
N ASP A 6 -10.82 -11.73 -9.73
CA ASP A 6 -11.24 -12.75 -8.78
C ASP A 6 -11.22 -12.22 -7.34
N TYR A 7 -10.19 -11.46 -6.96
CA TYR A 7 -10.13 -10.84 -5.62
C TYR A 7 -11.21 -9.78 -5.42
N VAL A 8 -11.46 -8.96 -6.44
CA VAL A 8 -12.54 -7.97 -6.37
C VAL A 8 -13.91 -8.66 -6.26
N ALA A 9 -14.13 -9.74 -7.00
CA ALA A 9 -15.36 -10.52 -6.92
C ALA A 9 -15.55 -11.18 -5.54
N GLN A 10 -14.48 -11.74 -4.97
CA GLN A 10 -14.52 -12.32 -3.62
C GLN A 10 -14.84 -11.28 -2.55
N LEU A 11 -14.24 -10.09 -2.61
CA LEU A 11 -14.56 -9.00 -1.69
C LEU A 11 -15.99 -8.51 -1.88
N GLY A 12 -16.46 -8.41 -3.13
CA GLY A 12 -17.85 -8.06 -3.44
C GLY A 12 -18.87 -9.06 -2.89
N ALA A 13 -18.55 -10.37 -2.92
CA ALA A 13 -19.39 -11.40 -2.33
C ALA A 13 -19.53 -11.27 -0.81
N LEU A 14 -18.56 -10.64 -0.14
CA LEU A 14 -18.59 -10.31 1.29
C LEU A 14 -19.17 -8.91 1.57
N ASN A 15 -19.73 -8.24 0.57
CA ASN A 15 -20.24 -6.86 0.63
C ASN A 15 -19.16 -5.80 0.97
N TRP A 16 -17.89 -6.07 0.66
CA TRP A 16 -16.83 -5.08 0.77
C TRP A 16 -16.64 -4.36 -0.57
N MET A 17 -16.27 -3.08 -0.52
CA MET A 17 -16.01 -2.25 -1.71
C MET A 17 -14.51 -1.92 -1.78
N PRO A 18 -13.72 -2.75 -2.47
CA PRO A 18 -12.28 -2.50 -2.59
C PRO A 18 -12.01 -1.18 -3.30
N ASN A 19 -11.17 -0.35 -2.70
CA ASN A 19 -10.83 0.97 -3.19
C ASN A 19 -9.32 1.20 -3.33
N LEU A 20 -8.50 0.24 -2.91
CA LEU A 20 -7.05 0.31 -2.99
C LEU A 20 -6.45 -1.05 -3.33
N SER A 21 -5.44 -1.04 -4.18
CA SER A 21 -4.58 -2.19 -4.42
C SER A 21 -3.11 -1.81 -4.32
N LEU A 22 -2.33 -2.66 -3.66
CA LEU A 22 -0.89 -2.53 -3.54
C LEU A 22 -0.20 -3.69 -4.24
N THR A 23 0.87 -3.40 -4.97
CA THR A 23 1.68 -4.42 -5.65
C THR A 23 3.16 -4.09 -5.56
N THR A 24 4.01 -4.99 -5.99
CA THR A 24 5.45 -4.71 -6.12
C THR A 24 5.74 -3.82 -7.33
N HIS A 25 6.87 -3.13 -7.33
CA HIS A 25 7.32 -2.37 -8.50
C HIS A 25 7.46 -3.23 -9.75
N ALA A 26 7.91 -4.49 -9.61
CA ALA A 26 8.00 -5.44 -10.71
C ALA A 26 6.62 -5.84 -11.25
N GLY A 27 5.64 -6.09 -10.37
CA GLY A 27 4.26 -6.38 -10.75
C GLY A 27 3.60 -5.20 -11.46
N TRP A 28 3.81 -3.99 -10.95
CA TRP A 28 3.33 -2.76 -11.58
C TRP A 28 3.93 -2.55 -12.98
N ALA A 29 5.26 -2.74 -13.12
CA ALA A 29 5.93 -2.65 -14.41
C ALA A 29 5.45 -3.72 -15.41
N ALA A 30 5.12 -4.92 -14.93
CA ALA A 30 4.52 -5.96 -15.76
C ALA A 30 3.13 -5.56 -16.27
N LEU A 31 2.31 -4.92 -15.43
CA LEU A 31 1.01 -4.38 -15.86
C LEU A 31 1.17 -3.31 -16.93
N LEU A 32 2.12 -2.38 -16.77
CA LEU A 32 2.39 -1.35 -17.79
C LEU A 32 2.88 -1.92 -19.13
N LYS A 33 3.62 -3.02 -19.11
CA LYS A 33 4.11 -3.69 -20.32
C LYS A 33 3.04 -4.50 -21.04
N THR A 34 1.89 -4.74 -20.41
CA THR A 34 0.78 -5.45 -21.04
C THR A 34 0.23 -4.56 -22.15
N LYS A 35 0.34 -5.01 -23.39
CA LYS A 35 -0.03 -4.21 -24.57
C LYS A 35 -1.56 -4.04 -24.65
N PRO A 36 -2.05 -2.80 -24.91
CA PRO A 36 -3.50 -2.56 -25.03
C PRO A 36 -4.19 -3.30 -26.17
N ASN A 37 -3.43 -3.84 -27.12
CA ASN A 37 -3.96 -4.56 -28.29
C ASN A 37 -4.12 -6.06 -28.09
N ASP A 38 -3.81 -6.56 -26.90
CA ASP A 38 -4.13 -7.94 -26.56
C ASP A 38 -5.60 -7.97 -26.15
N TYR A 39 -6.46 -8.56 -26.99
CA TYR A 39 -7.90 -8.71 -26.72
C TYR A 39 -8.21 -9.47 -25.43
N SER A 40 -7.18 -9.98 -24.76
CA SER A 40 -7.23 -10.63 -23.45
C SER A 40 -7.12 -9.66 -22.27
N LEU A 41 -6.94 -8.35 -22.49
CA LEU A 41 -7.01 -7.38 -21.41
C LEU A 41 -8.43 -7.33 -20.85
N PRO A 42 -8.63 -7.65 -19.58
CA PRO A 42 -9.95 -7.49 -18.98
C PRO A 42 -10.41 -6.05 -19.17
N GLY A 43 -11.59 -5.85 -19.73
CA GLY A 43 -12.18 -4.52 -19.85
C GLY A 43 -12.17 -3.84 -18.48
N GLY A 44 -11.57 -2.64 -18.41
CA GLY A 44 -11.49 -1.90 -17.14
C GLY A 44 -10.09 -1.56 -16.67
N MET A 45 -9.03 -2.00 -17.35
CA MET A 45 -7.68 -1.49 -17.08
C MET A 45 -7.48 -0.17 -17.82
N VAL A 46 -7.15 0.88 -17.10
CA VAL A 46 -6.83 2.21 -17.63
C VAL A 46 -5.45 2.62 -17.14
N ILE A 47 -4.62 3.06 -18.06
CA ILE A 47 -3.33 3.69 -17.76
C ILE A 47 -3.48 5.16 -18.10
N ASP A 48 -3.34 6.00 -17.08
CA ASP A 48 -3.42 7.44 -17.19
C ASP A 48 -2.11 8.00 -17.82
N ASN A 49 -2.15 9.21 -18.38
CA ASN A 49 -0.99 9.89 -18.97
C ASN A 49 0.20 10.06 -18.01
N ASN A 50 -0.04 10.00 -16.71
CA ASN A 50 0.98 10.07 -15.67
C ASN A 50 1.54 8.68 -15.29
N GLY A 51 1.14 7.62 -16.00
CA GLY A 51 1.56 6.26 -15.72
C GLY A 51 0.82 5.57 -14.57
N ASN A 52 -0.25 6.16 -14.03
CA ASN A 52 -1.04 5.52 -12.98
C ASN A 52 -1.89 4.40 -13.58
N VAL A 53 -1.81 3.23 -12.97
CA VAL A 53 -2.62 2.07 -13.37
C VAL A 53 -3.87 2.00 -12.51
N ARG A 54 -5.02 1.88 -13.16
CA ARG A 54 -6.30 1.56 -12.52
C ARG A 54 -6.90 0.32 -13.16
N ILE A 55 -7.41 -0.58 -12.33
CA ILE A 55 -8.14 -1.76 -12.80
C ILE A 55 -9.53 -1.71 -12.18
N LEU A 56 -10.57 -1.72 -13.00
CA LEU A 56 -11.96 -1.55 -12.57
C LEU A 56 -12.18 -0.26 -11.74
N GLY A 57 -11.43 0.81 -12.05
CA GLY A 57 -11.47 2.06 -11.30
C GLY A 57 -10.64 2.07 -10.01
N ILE A 58 -10.12 0.93 -9.55
CA ILE A 58 -9.32 0.80 -8.34
C ILE A 58 -7.86 1.14 -8.67
N PRO A 59 -7.22 2.10 -7.97
CA PRO A 59 -5.82 2.41 -8.20
C PRO A 59 -4.90 1.28 -7.76
N VAL A 60 -3.89 0.98 -8.57
CA VAL A 60 -2.84 0.00 -8.27
C VAL A 60 -1.56 0.75 -7.98
N ILE A 61 -1.13 0.73 -6.72
CA ILE A 61 0.02 1.49 -6.24
C ILE A 61 1.20 0.54 -6.01
N PRO A 62 2.38 0.81 -6.62
CA PRO A 62 3.58 0.05 -6.33
C PRO A 62 4.16 0.43 -4.97
N HIS A 63 4.57 -0.55 -4.17
CA HIS A 63 5.22 -0.32 -2.90
C HIS A 63 6.30 -1.37 -2.62
N SER A 64 7.44 -0.94 -2.08
CA SER A 64 8.61 -1.80 -1.86
C SER A 64 8.42 -2.85 -0.75
N LEU A 65 7.53 -2.60 0.21
CA LEU A 65 7.25 -3.53 1.31
C LEU A 65 6.29 -4.66 0.93
N VAL A 66 5.70 -4.62 -0.27
CA VAL A 66 4.87 -5.72 -0.76
C VAL A 66 5.76 -6.90 -1.11
N THR A 67 5.40 -8.09 -0.64
CA THR A 67 6.14 -9.33 -0.94
C THR A 67 6.18 -9.58 -2.45
N ALA A 68 7.32 -10.06 -2.96
CA ALA A 68 7.51 -10.37 -4.37
C ALA A 68 6.40 -11.28 -4.92
N SER A 69 5.93 -10.97 -6.14
CA SER A 69 4.85 -11.68 -6.83
C SER A 69 3.52 -11.74 -6.07
N LYS A 70 3.29 -10.80 -5.17
CA LYS A 70 2.04 -10.67 -4.42
C LYS A 70 1.36 -9.33 -4.67
N MET A 71 0.04 -9.33 -4.44
CA MET A 71 -0.75 -8.11 -4.45
C MET A 71 -1.74 -8.11 -3.29
N TYR A 72 -2.06 -6.93 -2.80
CA TYR A 72 -3.12 -6.68 -1.84
C TYR A 72 -4.26 -5.97 -2.55
N VAL A 73 -5.49 -6.36 -2.26
CA VAL A 73 -6.71 -5.67 -2.67
C VAL A 73 -7.55 -5.47 -1.42
N MET A 74 -7.91 -4.24 -1.11
CA MET A 74 -8.54 -3.94 0.18
C MET A 74 -9.57 -2.82 0.10
N ASP A 75 -10.51 -2.88 1.03
CA ASP A 75 -11.40 -1.77 1.38
C ASP A 75 -10.80 -1.00 2.56
N THR A 76 -10.20 0.15 2.28
CA THR A 76 -9.49 0.96 3.28
C THR A 76 -10.43 1.56 4.33
N THR A 77 -11.74 1.60 4.09
CA THR A 77 -12.71 2.12 5.07
C THR A 77 -12.83 1.25 6.32
N LYS A 78 -12.33 -0.01 6.24
CA LYS A 78 -12.36 -0.98 7.35
C LYS A 78 -11.06 -1.03 8.14
N PHE A 79 -10.14 -0.12 7.84
CA PHE A 79 -8.85 0.02 8.52
C PHE A 79 -8.66 1.46 8.97
N ALA A 80 -7.99 1.66 10.09
CA ALA A 80 -7.62 2.97 10.58
C ALA A 80 -6.22 2.94 11.20
N ILE A 81 -5.53 4.06 11.15
CA ILE A 81 -4.28 4.25 11.87
C ILE A 81 -4.60 4.98 13.16
N ALA A 82 -4.45 4.29 14.29
CA ALA A 82 -4.52 4.92 15.62
C ALA A 82 -3.15 5.49 15.96
N GLN A 83 -3.11 6.77 16.30
CA GLN A 83 -1.91 7.47 16.72
C GLN A 83 -2.07 7.90 18.16
N GLN A 84 -1.24 7.37 19.06
CA GLN A 84 -1.28 7.70 20.49
C GLN A 84 -0.66 9.08 20.75
N SER A 85 0.43 9.40 20.03
CA SER A 85 1.09 10.70 20.12
C SER A 85 1.60 11.10 18.75
N GLY A 86 1.55 12.40 18.44
CA GLY A 86 2.21 12.95 17.28
C GLY A 86 3.73 12.77 17.32
N LEU A 87 4.40 13.23 16.29
CA LEU A 87 5.86 13.25 16.24
C LEU A 87 6.39 14.14 17.39
N ASN A 88 7.12 13.51 18.31
CA ASN A 88 7.79 14.22 19.42
C ASN A 88 9.30 14.23 19.12
N VAL A 89 9.84 15.43 19.00
CA VAL A 89 11.28 15.64 18.77
C VAL A 89 11.88 16.23 20.03
N ARG A 90 12.92 15.59 20.54
CA ARG A 90 13.73 16.08 21.68
C ARG A 90 15.19 16.14 21.29
N SER A 91 15.90 17.13 21.81
CA SER A 91 17.35 17.27 21.65
C SER A 91 18.02 17.26 23.03
N THR A 92 19.22 16.74 23.08
CA THR A 92 20.09 16.76 24.27
C THR A 92 21.56 16.88 23.87
N GLU A 93 22.32 17.53 24.70
CA GLU A 93 23.79 17.63 24.60
C GLU A 93 24.49 16.69 25.59
N PHE A 94 23.70 15.95 26.40
CA PHE A 94 24.18 15.14 27.52
C PHE A 94 24.06 13.63 27.28
N ASP A 95 24.02 13.21 26.01
CA ASP A 95 24.01 11.79 25.68
C ASP A 95 25.44 11.28 25.51
N GLN A 96 25.85 10.33 26.39
CA GLN A 96 27.21 9.74 26.40
C GLN A 96 28.34 10.82 26.37
N ASP A 97 29.08 10.87 25.26
CA ASP A 97 30.22 11.76 25.06
C ASP A 97 29.87 13.05 24.27
N ASP A 98 28.60 13.35 24.10
CA ASP A 98 28.14 14.45 23.22
C ASP A 98 28.72 15.80 23.66
N PHE A 99 28.75 16.07 24.96
CA PHE A 99 29.29 17.30 25.51
C PHE A 99 30.79 17.46 25.21
N ILE A 100 31.58 16.38 25.33
CA ILE A 100 33.02 16.37 25.07
C ILE A 100 33.32 16.56 23.58
N LYS A 101 32.46 15.99 22.73
CA LYS A 101 32.60 16.01 21.27
C LYS A 101 31.90 17.18 20.60
N ASN A 102 31.23 18.05 21.37
CA ASN A 102 30.43 19.16 20.87
C ASN A 102 29.34 18.70 19.87
N LEU A 103 28.63 17.62 20.23
CA LEU A 103 27.55 17.01 19.45
C LEU A 103 26.20 17.26 20.13
N ILE A 104 25.12 17.20 19.34
CA ILE A 104 23.76 17.27 19.80
C ILE A 104 23.03 16.03 19.30
N THR A 105 22.44 15.27 20.19
CA THR A 105 21.63 14.11 19.84
C THR A 105 20.16 14.49 19.73
N PHE A 106 19.52 14.15 18.61
CA PHE A 106 18.10 14.32 18.38
C PHE A 106 17.39 12.98 18.44
N ARG A 107 16.27 12.94 19.18
CA ARG A 107 15.39 11.78 19.27
C ARG A 107 14.01 12.12 18.75
N CYS A 108 13.59 11.39 17.70
CA CYS A 108 12.24 11.49 17.15
C CYS A 108 11.44 10.25 17.57
N GLU A 109 10.28 10.44 18.16
CA GLU A 109 9.38 9.37 18.58
C GLU A 109 7.98 9.60 18.04
N ALA A 110 7.39 8.55 17.51
CA ALA A 110 5.97 8.47 17.18
C ALA A 110 5.44 7.09 17.58
N ARG A 111 4.20 7.03 18.03
CA ARG A 111 3.51 5.78 18.35
C ARG A 111 2.23 5.70 17.55
N CYS A 112 2.17 4.72 16.66
CA CYS A 112 0.99 4.44 15.86
C CYS A 112 0.76 2.93 15.76
N GLU A 113 -0.48 2.55 15.52
CA GLU A 113 -0.89 1.17 15.32
C GLU A 113 -1.96 1.11 14.21
N LEU A 114 -1.94 0.03 13.44
CA LEU A 114 -2.99 -0.24 12.46
C LEU A 114 -4.15 -0.96 13.13
N LEU A 115 -5.30 -0.33 13.16
CA LEU A 115 -6.55 -0.94 13.61
C LEU A 115 -7.24 -1.61 12.42
N GLN A 116 -7.58 -2.89 12.58
CA GLN A 116 -8.31 -3.68 11.61
C GLN A 116 -9.72 -3.95 12.14
N PHE A 117 -10.70 -3.17 11.71
CA PHE A 117 -12.09 -3.38 12.13
C PHE A 117 -12.66 -4.65 11.51
N GLN A 118 -12.27 -4.96 10.26
CA GLN A 118 -12.70 -6.13 9.53
C GLN A 118 -11.52 -6.74 8.74
N PRO A 119 -10.85 -7.75 9.27
CA PRO A 119 -9.70 -8.38 8.59
C PRO A 119 -10.04 -8.98 7.22
N THR A 120 -11.30 -9.43 7.03
CA THR A 120 -11.78 -10.01 5.77
C THR A 120 -11.98 -8.97 4.65
N ALA A 121 -11.89 -7.67 4.96
CA ALA A 121 -11.98 -6.59 3.97
C ALA A 121 -10.68 -6.37 3.18
N ALA A 122 -9.67 -7.21 3.37
CA ALA A 122 -8.44 -7.23 2.59
C ALA A 122 -8.12 -8.65 2.14
N LEU A 123 -7.76 -8.79 0.87
CA LEU A 123 -7.26 -10.03 0.30
C LEU A 123 -5.80 -9.85 -0.13
N TYR A 124 -5.06 -10.92 0.03
CA TYR A 124 -3.65 -10.99 -0.28
C TYR A 124 -3.34 -12.26 -1.05
N GLY A 125 -2.72 -12.14 -2.20
CA GLY A 125 -2.44 -13.31 -3.00
C GLY A 125 -1.45 -13.07 -4.13
N ALA A 126 -1.23 -14.09 -4.94
CA ALA A 126 -0.33 -14.02 -6.09
C ALA A 126 -0.89 -13.13 -7.22
N ILE A 127 0.00 -12.44 -7.92
CA ILE A 127 -0.32 -11.67 -9.11
C ILE A 127 -0.55 -12.61 -10.30
#